data_d57ee50f37d985b1873591cbc7bcebc0
#
_entry.id   d57ee50f37d985b1873591cbc7bcebc0
#
_cell.length_a   1.000
_cell.length_b   1.000
_cell.length_c   1.000
_cell.angle_alpha   90.00
_cell.angle_beta   90.00
_cell.angle_gamma   90.00
#
_symmetry.space_group_name_H-M   'P 1'
#
loop_
_entity.id
_entity.type
_entity.pdbx_description
1 polymer ?
#
loop_
_entity_poly.entity_id
_entity_poly.type
_entity_poly.pdbx_seq_one_letter_code
_entity_poly.pdbx_strand_id
1 'polypeptide(L)'
;KITRVYSHPQPLAQSRNWLNRNLPDAEQMPASSTAQAAELAKKEKGSAAIAGQLAADVHGLKIVAKNIQDRAENHTRFLVISKDQAKRAKKNKTSIMFSIADEAGSLLKTLQLFAKNNISLTKIQSRPLRNRPWEYLFYVDFLGHVEDKAVERVLKALSKRALLFRVLGSYPEQGLKQA
;
A
#
# COMPACT_ATOMS: atom_id res chain seq x y z
N LYS A 1 11.98 -26.42 -22.65
CA LYS A 1 12.84 -25.82 -21.59
C LYS A 1 12.64 -24.30 -21.66
N ILE A 2 12.45 -23.63 -20.50
CA ILE A 2 12.40 -22.17 -20.42
C ILE A 2 13.85 -21.67 -20.37
N THR A 3 14.17 -20.74 -21.32
CA THR A 3 15.50 -20.13 -21.43
C THR A 3 15.52 -18.65 -21.10
N ARG A 4 14.32 -17.99 -21.14
CA ARG A 4 14.16 -16.57 -20.78
C ARG A 4 12.93 -16.36 -19.93
N VAL A 5 13.03 -15.41 -18.98
CA VAL A 5 11.94 -15.02 -18.10
C VAL A 5 11.80 -13.50 -18.14
N TYR A 6 10.65 -13.04 -18.67
CA TYR A 6 10.30 -11.63 -18.78
C TYR A 6 9.48 -11.17 -17.59
N SER A 7 9.77 -10.01 -17.02
CA SER A 7 8.87 -9.27 -16.12
C SER A 7 9.35 -7.83 -15.88
N HIS A 8 8.50 -7.05 -15.22
CA HIS A 8 8.95 -5.80 -14.64
C HIS A 8 10.04 -6.07 -13.57
N PRO A 9 11.03 -5.18 -13.38
CA PRO A 9 12.14 -5.41 -12.43
C PRO A 9 11.70 -5.78 -11.02
N GLN A 10 10.59 -5.23 -10.54
CA GLN A 10 10.10 -5.51 -9.18
C GLN A 10 9.64 -6.97 -8.99
N PRO A 11 8.76 -7.57 -9.80
CA PRO A 11 8.43 -9.00 -9.72
C PRO A 11 9.65 -9.91 -9.92
N LEU A 12 10.61 -9.57 -10.80
CA LEU A 12 11.87 -10.33 -10.92
C LEU A 12 12.61 -10.36 -9.60
N ALA A 13 12.77 -9.21 -8.95
CA ALA A 13 13.43 -9.12 -7.64
C ALA A 13 12.65 -9.86 -6.55
N GLN A 14 11.32 -9.84 -6.59
CA GLN A 14 10.44 -10.51 -5.61
C GLN A 14 10.41 -12.03 -5.77
N SER A 15 10.84 -12.58 -6.90
CA SER A 15 10.86 -14.01 -7.19
C SER A 15 12.28 -14.54 -7.40
N ARG A 16 13.30 -13.79 -6.99
CA ARG A 16 14.72 -14.10 -7.24
C ARG A 16 15.12 -15.48 -6.72
N ASN A 17 14.77 -15.80 -5.48
CA ASN A 17 15.15 -17.07 -4.87
C ASN A 17 14.46 -18.26 -5.55
N TRP A 18 13.19 -18.08 -5.93
CA TRP A 18 12.46 -19.10 -6.66
C TRP A 18 13.07 -19.33 -8.05
N LEU A 19 13.39 -18.25 -8.79
CA LEU A 19 14.02 -18.33 -10.11
C LEU A 19 15.36 -19.04 -10.05
N ASN A 20 16.22 -18.67 -9.10
CA ASN A 20 17.56 -19.28 -8.94
C ASN A 20 17.50 -20.79 -8.66
N ARG A 21 16.44 -21.25 -7.96
CA ARG A 21 16.27 -22.68 -7.64
C ARG A 21 15.67 -23.48 -8.79
N ASN A 22 14.68 -22.91 -9.50
CA ASN A 22 13.87 -23.65 -10.47
C ASN A 22 14.28 -23.40 -11.93
N LEU A 23 14.88 -22.26 -12.23
CA LEU A 23 15.31 -21.83 -13.55
C LEU A 23 16.69 -21.15 -13.49
N PRO A 24 17.73 -21.82 -12.95
CA PRO A 24 19.05 -21.19 -12.74
C PRO A 24 19.72 -20.73 -14.06
N ASP A 25 19.43 -21.41 -15.17
CA ASP A 25 20.03 -21.12 -16.49
C ASP A 25 19.17 -20.14 -17.32
N ALA A 26 18.03 -19.68 -16.81
CA ALA A 26 17.17 -18.79 -17.58
C ALA A 26 17.60 -17.33 -17.45
N GLU A 27 17.75 -16.66 -18.57
CA GLU A 27 18.04 -15.23 -18.63
C GLU A 27 16.84 -14.42 -18.12
N GLN A 28 17.07 -13.50 -17.18
CA GLN A 28 16.04 -12.62 -16.64
C GLN A 28 16.01 -11.31 -17.43
N MET A 29 14.92 -11.10 -18.18
CA MET A 29 14.76 -9.97 -19.09
C MET A 29 13.78 -8.94 -18.54
N PRO A 30 14.22 -7.70 -18.28
CA PRO A 30 13.32 -6.64 -17.82
C PRO A 30 12.37 -6.21 -18.93
N ALA A 31 11.09 -5.99 -18.55
CA ALA A 31 10.06 -5.41 -19.38
C ALA A 31 9.46 -4.17 -18.69
N SER A 32 8.85 -3.27 -19.45
CA SER A 32 8.24 -2.04 -18.92
C SER A 32 7.03 -2.30 -18.02
N SER A 33 6.37 -3.47 -18.20
CA SER A 33 5.24 -3.92 -17.38
C SER A 33 5.11 -5.44 -17.40
N THR A 34 4.35 -5.99 -16.46
CA THR A 34 4.01 -7.41 -16.45
C THR A 34 3.11 -7.81 -17.62
N ALA A 35 2.29 -6.90 -18.16
CA ALA A 35 1.48 -7.13 -19.35
C ALA A 35 2.39 -7.25 -20.59
N GLN A 36 3.35 -6.33 -20.78
CA GLN A 36 4.33 -6.42 -21.85
C GLN A 36 5.15 -7.72 -21.75
N ALA A 37 5.53 -8.11 -20.54
CA ALA A 37 6.23 -9.38 -20.33
C ALA A 37 5.42 -10.58 -20.83
N ALA A 38 4.12 -10.61 -20.60
CA ALA A 38 3.23 -11.65 -21.09
C ALA A 38 3.14 -11.65 -22.62
N GLU A 39 3.09 -10.48 -23.26
CA GLU A 39 3.13 -10.37 -24.72
C GLU A 39 4.43 -10.92 -25.33
N LEU A 40 5.57 -10.58 -24.72
CA LEU A 40 6.89 -11.06 -25.18
C LEU A 40 6.96 -12.59 -25.05
N ALA A 41 6.54 -13.12 -23.90
CA ALA A 41 6.54 -14.56 -23.67
C ALA A 41 5.63 -15.32 -24.64
N LYS A 42 4.51 -14.71 -25.09
CA LYS A 42 3.65 -15.30 -26.12
C LYS A 42 4.32 -15.37 -27.49
N LYS A 43 5.13 -14.38 -27.83
CA LYS A 43 5.77 -14.26 -29.15
C LYS A 43 7.04 -15.12 -29.28
N GLU A 44 7.70 -15.43 -28.17
CA GLU A 44 9.00 -16.08 -28.17
C GLU A 44 8.93 -17.49 -27.58
N LYS A 45 9.30 -18.50 -28.40
CA LYS A 45 9.39 -19.89 -27.95
C LYS A 45 10.49 -20.06 -26.90
N GLY A 46 10.19 -20.83 -25.85
CA GLY A 46 11.16 -21.09 -24.79
C GLY A 46 11.25 -19.95 -23.77
N SER A 47 10.34 -19.00 -23.81
CA SER A 47 10.25 -17.93 -22.83
C SER A 47 9.04 -18.08 -21.90
N ALA A 48 9.10 -17.40 -20.75
CA ALA A 48 8.03 -17.31 -19.78
C ALA A 48 7.91 -15.86 -19.27
N ALA A 49 6.77 -15.54 -18.65
CA ALA A 49 6.58 -14.27 -17.97
C ALA A 49 6.22 -14.46 -16.50
N ILE A 50 6.69 -13.57 -15.64
CA ILE A 50 6.14 -13.42 -14.29
C ILE A 50 5.11 -12.31 -14.34
N ALA A 51 3.84 -12.68 -14.14
CA ALA A 51 2.69 -11.77 -14.20
C ALA A 51 1.54 -12.29 -13.31
N GLY A 52 0.51 -11.50 -13.15
CA GLY A 52 -0.74 -11.93 -12.50
C GLY A 52 -1.53 -12.89 -13.40
N GLN A 53 -2.43 -13.69 -12.82
CA GLN A 53 -3.28 -14.65 -13.53
C GLN A 53 -4.06 -14.00 -14.66
N LEU A 54 -4.60 -12.79 -14.45
CA LEU A 54 -5.33 -12.05 -15.48
C LEU A 54 -4.52 -11.86 -16.77
N ALA A 55 -3.21 -11.64 -16.66
CA ALA A 55 -2.36 -11.52 -17.85
C ALA A 55 -2.25 -12.84 -18.62
N ALA A 56 -2.20 -13.97 -17.92
CA ALA A 56 -2.23 -15.29 -18.58
C ALA A 56 -3.55 -15.50 -19.34
N ASP A 57 -4.68 -15.16 -18.71
CA ASP A 57 -6.02 -15.31 -19.28
C ASP A 57 -6.18 -14.43 -20.54
N VAL A 58 -5.79 -13.15 -20.45
CA VAL A 58 -5.89 -12.18 -21.56
C VAL A 58 -5.01 -12.57 -22.76
N HIS A 59 -3.79 -13.06 -22.50
CA HIS A 59 -2.85 -13.41 -23.57
C HIS A 59 -2.93 -14.88 -24.03
N GLY A 60 -3.80 -15.70 -23.39
CA GLY A 60 -3.94 -17.12 -23.68
C GLY A 60 -2.68 -17.92 -23.34
N LEU A 61 -2.00 -17.58 -22.25
CA LEU A 61 -0.79 -18.25 -21.78
C LEU A 61 -1.10 -19.31 -20.73
N LYS A 62 -0.37 -20.42 -20.78
CA LYS A 62 -0.47 -21.47 -19.76
C LYS A 62 0.29 -21.06 -18.49
N ILE A 63 -0.37 -21.14 -17.34
CA ILE A 63 0.29 -20.95 -16.04
C ILE A 63 1.06 -22.23 -15.71
N VAL A 64 2.39 -22.10 -15.58
CA VAL A 64 3.31 -23.23 -15.29
C VAL A 64 3.69 -23.33 -13.81
N ALA A 65 3.66 -22.22 -13.07
CA ALA A 65 3.87 -22.16 -11.63
C ALA A 65 3.05 -21.03 -11.02
N LYS A 66 2.57 -21.21 -9.80
CA LYS A 66 1.80 -20.22 -9.04
C LYS A 66 2.54 -19.85 -7.75
N ASN A 67 2.28 -18.64 -7.24
CA ASN A 67 2.78 -18.15 -5.97
C ASN A 67 4.30 -18.26 -5.83
N ILE A 68 5.02 -17.79 -6.88
CA ILE A 68 6.48 -17.88 -6.98
C ILE A 68 7.23 -16.75 -6.26
N GLN A 69 6.49 -15.81 -5.67
CA GLN A 69 7.09 -14.71 -4.89
C GLN A 69 7.80 -15.25 -3.64
N ASP A 70 8.98 -14.72 -3.35
CA ASP A 70 9.80 -15.14 -2.20
C ASP A 70 9.17 -14.79 -0.85
N ARG A 71 8.31 -13.75 -0.83
CA ARG A 71 7.56 -13.32 0.35
C ARG A 71 6.07 -13.29 0.04
N ALA A 72 5.28 -13.96 0.86
CA ALA A 72 3.81 -13.97 0.73
C ALA A 72 3.17 -12.60 1.02
N GLU A 73 3.85 -11.75 1.80
CA GLU A 73 3.35 -10.45 2.24
C GLU A 73 3.66 -9.33 1.24
N ASN A 74 3.06 -9.40 0.06
CA ASN A 74 3.13 -8.31 -0.92
C ASN A 74 1.71 -7.75 -1.13
N HIS A 75 1.33 -6.78 -0.30
CA HIS A 75 0.02 -6.15 -0.38
C HIS A 75 0.12 -4.74 -0.93
N THR A 76 -0.61 -4.46 -2.00
CA THR A 76 -0.80 -3.11 -2.50
C THR A 76 -2.11 -2.55 -1.95
N ARG A 77 -2.02 -1.43 -1.23
CA ARG A 77 -3.19 -0.73 -0.72
C ARG A 77 -3.71 0.24 -1.77
N PHE A 78 -4.96 0.05 -2.19
CA PHE A 78 -5.68 0.99 -3.03
C PHE A 78 -6.60 1.85 -2.19
N LEU A 79 -6.66 3.15 -2.49
CA LEU A 79 -7.61 4.10 -1.92
C LEU A 79 -8.65 4.44 -2.98
N VAL A 80 -9.92 4.24 -2.65
CA VAL A 80 -11.03 4.71 -3.49
C VAL A 80 -11.28 6.18 -3.13
N ILE A 81 -11.11 7.05 -4.11
CA ILE A 81 -11.36 8.49 -3.96
C ILE A 81 -12.76 8.80 -4.52
N SER A 82 -13.61 9.41 -3.69
CA SER A 82 -14.97 9.82 -4.06
C SER A 82 -15.28 11.20 -3.48
N LYS A 83 -16.26 11.89 -4.08
CA LYS A 83 -16.89 13.08 -3.50
C LYS A 83 -17.89 12.71 -2.41
N ASP A 84 -18.44 11.50 -2.48
CA ASP A 84 -19.41 11.00 -1.52
C ASP A 84 -18.70 10.43 -0.30
N GLN A 85 -19.30 10.63 0.87
CA GLN A 85 -18.83 10.02 2.09
C GLN A 85 -19.18 8.53 2.10
N ALA A 86 -18.24 7.71 2.56
CA ALA A 86 -18.50 6.29 2.72
C ALA A 86 -19.53 6.05 3.83
N LYS A 87 -20.42 5.09 3.62
CA LYS A 87 -21.40 4.69 4.64
C LYS A 87 -20.71 4.11 5.86
N ARG A 88 -21.19 4.49 7.05
CA ARG A 88 -20.70 3.93 8.32
C ARG A 88 -20.94 2.42 8.38
N ALA A 89 -19.96 1.68 8.86
CA ALA A 89 -20.03 0.24 9.07
C ALA A 89 -19.85 -0.11 10.55
N LYS A 90 -19.89 -1.40 10.88
CA LYS A 90 -19.65 -1.93 12.23
C LYS A 90 -18.22 -1.62 12.72
N LYS A 91 -17.26 -1.74 11.82
CA LYS A 91 -15.85 -1.36 12.05
C LYS A 91 -15.45 -0.33 11.01
N ASN A 92 -14.91 0.77 11.47
CA ASN A 92 -14.50 1.87 10.61
C ASN A 92 -13.05 2.23 10.87
N LYS A 93 -12.45 2.81 9.86
CA LYS A 93 -11.13 3.43 9.88
C LYS A 93 -11.26 4.87 9.44
N THR A 94 -10.55 5.76 10.12
CA THR A 94 -10.47 7.17 9.73
C THR A 94 -9.05 7.48 9.30
N SER A 95 -8.91 8.20 8.21
CA SER A 95 -7.66 8.77 7.73
C SER A 95 -7.65 10.27 7.92
N ILE A 96 -6.57 10.78 8.48
CA ILE A 96 -6.33 12.21 8.65
C ILE A 96 -4.96 12.58 8.10
N MET A 97 -4.78 13.86 7.80
CA MET A 97 -3.46 14.45 7.63
C MET A 97 -3.33 15.70 8.51
N PHE A 98 -2.12 15.91 9.03
CA PHE A 98 -1.81 17.09 9.82
C PHE A 98 -0.33 17.44 9.75
N SER A 99 0.00 18.69 9.99
CA SER A 99 1.35 19.16 10.31
C SER A 99 1.39 19.80 11.69
N ILE A 100 2.52 19.71 12.35
CA ILE A 100 2.76 20.25 13.69
C ILE A 100 4.08 21.00 13.68
N ALA A 101 4.28 21.90 14.65
CA ALA A 101 5.55 22.60 14.81
C ALA A 101 6.71 21.60 15.02
N ASP A 102 7.86 21.89 14.42
CA ASP A 102 9.08 21.09 14.57
C ASP A 102 9.75 21.40 15.91
N GLU A 103 9.18 20.84 16.96
CA GLU A 103 9.66 20.99 18.34
C GLU A 103 9.80 19.62 18.99
N ALA A 104 10.77 19.49 19.88
CA ALA A 104 10.98 18.28 20.64
C ALA A 104 9.69 17.86 21.40
N GLY A 105 9.23 16.63 21.14
CA GLY A 105 8.04 16.07 21.77
C GLY A 105 6.70 16.44 21.11
N SER A 106 6.64 17.26 20.06
CA SER A 106 5.38 17.64 19.39
C SER A 106 4.62 16.43 18.87
N LEU A 107 5.29 15.50 18.20
CA LEU A 107 4.67 14.26 17.73
C LEU A 107 4.22 13.38 18.89
N LEU A 108 5.02 13.24 19.94
CA LEU A 108 4.65 12.47 21.13
C LEU A 108 3.38 13.03 21.76
N LYS A 109 3.31 14.34 21.98
CA LYS A 109 2.11 15.01 22.54
C LYS A 109 0.88 14.79 21.67
N THR A 110 1.05 14.69 20.35
CA THR A 110 -0.03 14.39 19.41
C THR A 110 -0.48 12.94 19.53
N LEU A 111 0.45 11.98 19.55
CA LEU A 111 0.13 10.56 19.69
C LEU A 111 -0.52 10.21 21.02
N GLN A 112 -0.16 10.93 22.09
CA GLN A 112 -0.79 10.80 23.41
C GLN A 112 -2.30 11.12 23.39
N LEU A 113 -2.80 11.97 22.47
CA LEU A 113 -4.23 12.20 22.33
C LEU A 113 -4.99 10.94 21.96
N PHE A 114 -4.45 10.15 21.05
CA PHE A 114 -5.02 8.87 20.63
C PHE A 114 -4.94 7.84 21.75
N ALA A 115 -3.76 7.69 22.37
CA ALA A 115 -3.55 6.73 23.46
C ALA A 115 -4.48 6.98 24.66
N LYS A 116 -4.61 8.23 25.11
CA LYS A 116 -5.50 8.61 26.22
C LYS A 116 -6.98 8.38 25.95
N ASN A 117 -7.38 8.31 24.67
CA ASN A 117 -8.75 8.02 24.26
C ASN A 117 -8.93 6.58 23.78
N ASN A 118 -7.95 5.71 23.99
CA ASN A 118 -7.95 4.29 23.60
C ASN A 118 -8.21 4.08 22.11
N ILE A 119 -7.66 4.93 21.25
CA ILE A 119 -7.78 4.87 19.80
C ILE A 119 -6.50 4.25 19.22
N SER A 120 -6.65 3.10 18.55
CA SER A 120 -5.55 2.38 17.92
C SER A 120 -5.19 2.97 16.57
N LEU A 121 -3.92 3.33 16.39
CA LEU A 121 -3.38 3.74 15.10
C LEU A 121 -3.04 2.51 14.26
N THR A 122 -3.40 2.54 12.98
CA THR A 122 -3.10 1.46 12.03
C THR A 122 -2.06 1.84 10.98
N LYS A 123 -1.78 3.14 10.85
CA LYS A 123 -0.72 3.67 9.98
C LYS A 123 -0.27 5.03 10.49
N ILE A 124 1.02 5.28 10.43
CA ILE A 124 1.61 6.61 10.49
C ILE A 124 2.69 6.72 9.40
N GLN A 125 2.63 7.79 8.64
CA GLN A 125 3.60 8.08 7.59
C GLN A 125 3.87 9.57 7.56
N SER A 126 5.14 9.97 7.63
CA SER A 126 5.56 11.35 7.44
C SER A 126 6.05 11.59 6.01
N ARG A 127 5.82 12.79 5.51
CA ARG A 127 6.39 13.30 4.26
C ARG A 127 6.87 14.73 4.46
N PRO A 128 8.07 15.10 3.97
CA PRO A 128 8.52 16.49 4.02
C PRO A 128 7.63 17.36 3.12
N LEU A 129 7.33 18.56 3.57
CA LEU A 129 6.64 19.58 2.76
C LEU A 129 7.64 20.19 1.75
N ARG A 130 7.31 20.13 0.46
CA ARG A 130 8.22 20.54 -0.63
C ARG A 130 8.72 21.97 -0.53
N ASN A 131 7.94 22.90 0.04
CA ASN A 131 8.24 24.33 0.06
C ASN A 131 8.60 24.87 1.46
N ARG A 132 8.71 23.99 2.45
CA ARG A 132 9.06 24.33 3.83
C ARG A 132 10.00 23.30 4.40
N PRO A 133 11.34 23.54 4.30
CA PRO A 133 12.34 22.68 4.90
C PRO A 133 12.00 22.48 6.40
N TRP A 134 12.12 21.25 6.88
CA TRP A 134 11.88 20.87 8.29
C TRP A 134 10.41 20.78 8.74
N GLU A 135 9.42 21.12 7.91
CA GLU A 135 8.01 20.83 8.19
C GLU A 135 7.61 19.48 7.60
N TYR A 136 6.97 18.65 8.43
CA TYR A 136 6.49 17.32 8.03
C TYR A 136 4.96 17.29 8.00
N LEU A 137 4.44 16.68 6.96
CA LEU A 137 3.03 16.32 6.85
C LEU A 137 2.86 14.86 7.28
N PHE A 138 2.08 14.64 8.32
CA PHE A 138 1.78 13.31 8.84
C PHE A 138 0.45 12.82 8.27
N TYR A 139 0.47 11.62 7.71
CA TYR A 139 -0.72 10.85 7.34
C TYR A 139 -0.93 9.77 8.37
N VAL A 140 -2.08 9.78 9.03
CA VAL A 140 -2.41 8.84 10.10
C VAL A 140 -3.73 8.18 9.81
N ASP A 141 -3.77 6.85 9.92
CA ASP A 141 -4.99 6.08 9.92
C ASP A 141 -5.20 5.46 11.31
N PHE A 142 -6.42 5.45 11.78
CA PHE A 142 -6.78 4.88 13.07
C PHE A 142 -8.16 4.22 13.03
N LEU A 143 -8.42 3.32 13.98
CA LEU A 143 -9.72 2.67 14.13
C LEU A 143 -10.72 3.62 14.77
N GLY A 144 -11.95 3.62 14.22
CA GLY A 144 -13.06 4.46 14.67
C GLY A 144 -13.60 5.35 13.54
N HIS A 145 -14.80 5.87 13.76
CA HIS A 145 -15.49 6.79 12.85
C HIS A 145 -15.45 8.22 13.39
N VAL A 146 -15.45 9.22 12.53
CA VAL A 146 -15.41 10.66 12.94
C VAL A 146 -16.54 11.04 13.89
N GLU A 147 -17.70 10.37 13.81
CA GLU A 147 -18.86 10.59 14.70
C GLU A 147 -18.75 9.88 16.05
N ASP A 148 -17.71 9.08 16.28
CA ASP A 148 -17.50 8.45 17.58
C ASP A 148 -17.03 9.51 18.58
N LYS A 149 -17.69 9.62 19.73
CA LYS A 149 -17.40 10.66 20.74
C LYS A 149 -15.91 10.74 21.16
N ALA A 150 -15.22 9.58 21.23
CA ALA A 150 -13.80 9.54 21.54
C ALA A 150 -12.96 10.12 20.39
N VAL A 151 -13.29 9.78 19.15
CA VAL A 151 -12.63 10.27 17.94
C VAL A 151 -12.85 11.78 17.80
N GLU A 152 -14.08 12.26 17.94
CA GLU A 152 -14.40 13.69 17.89
C GLU A 152 -13.56 14.53 18.87
N ARG A 153 -13.44 14.07 20.14
CA ARG A 153 -12.59 14.72 21.13
C ARG A 153 -11.13 14.82 20.68
N VAL A 154 -10.57 13.73 20.14
CA VAL A 154 -9.18 13.71 19.67
C VAL A 154 -9.00 14.63 18.47
N LEU A 155 -9.89 14.57 17.48
CA LEU A 155 -9.81 15.42 16.28
C LEU A 155 -9.92 16.91 16.65
N LYS A 156 -10.83 17.27 17.56
CA LYS A 156 -10.97 18.64 18.09
C LYS A 156 -9.74 19.11 18.85
N ALA A 157 -9.10 18.24 19.65
CA ALA A 157 -7.86 18.59 20.36
C ALA A 157 -6.67 18.72 19.40
N LEU A 158 -6.59 17.86 18.39
CA LEU A 158 -5.55 17.87 17.37
C LEU A 158 -5.66 19.11 16.47
N SER A 159 -6.87 19.45 16.02
CA SER A 159 -7.08 20.62 15.15
C SER A 159 -6.64 21.94 15.78
N LYS A 160 -6.68 22.04 17.13
CA LYS A 160 -6.21 23.24 17.86
C LYS A 160 -4.69 23.35 17.96
N ARG A 161 -3.96 22.24 17.77
CA ARG A 161 -2.50 22.16 17.91
C ARG A 161 -1.77 22.09 16.57
N ALA A 162 -2.46 21.61 15.56
CA ALA A 162 -1.89 21.43 14.23
C ALA A 162 -1.79 22.77 13.47
N LEU A 163 -0.71 22.95 12.74
CA LEU A 163 -0.55 24.04 11.77
C LEU A 163 -1.42 23.83 10.55
N LEU A 164 -1.58 22.57 10.16
CA LEU A 164 -2.49 22.12 9.13
C LEU A 164 -3.22 20.87 9.67
N PHE A 165 -4.54 20.80 9.47
CA PHE A 165 -5.33 19.63 9.84
C PHE A 165 -6.42 19.35 8.82
N ARG A 166 -6.54 18.10 8.39
CA ARG A 166 -7.62 17.64 7.52
C ARG A 166 -8.04 16.22 7.84
N VAL A 167 -9.33 15.97 7.93
CA VAL A 167 -9.92 14.64 7.85
C VAL A 167 -10.04 14.27 6.38
N LEU A 168 -9.42 13.17 5.97
CA LEU A 168 -9.48 12.66 4.60
C LEU A 168 -10.72 11.79 4.37
N GLY A 169 -11.21 11.15 5.42
CA GLY A 169 -12.45 10.38 5.39
C GLY A 169 -12.51 9.31 6.48
N SER A 170 -13.74 8.89 6.79
CA SER A 170 -14.03 7.66 7.54
C SER A 170 -14.70 6.67 6.61
N TYR A 171 -14.28 5.41 6.67
CA TYR A 171 -14.73 4.37 5.76
C TYR A 171 -14.67 3.00 6.45
N PRO A 172 -15.41 1.99 5.92
CA PRO A 172 -15.36 0.63 6.46
C PRO A 172 -13.93 0.10 6.52
N GLU A 173 -13.56 -0.47 7.66
CA GLU A 173 -12.32 -1.22 7.77
C GLU A 173 -12.44 -2.49 6.95
N GLN A 174 -11.66 -2.59 5.88
CA GLN A 174 -11.50 -3.86 5.17
C GLN A 174 -10.27 -4.57 5.75
N GLY A 175 -10.49 -5.72 6.40
CA GLY A 175 -9.40 -6.64 6.72
C GLY A 175 -8.69 -7.06 5.43
N LEU A 176 -7.41 -7.41 5.54
CA LEU A 176 -6.69 -8.06 4.43
C LEU A 176 -7.49 -9.30 4.05
N LYS A 177 -8.14 -9.31 2.88
CA LYS A 177 -8.64 -10.55 2.30
C LYS A 177 -7.40 -11.33 1.92
N GLN A 178 -7.17 -12.45 2.58
CA GLN A 178 -6.24 -13.44 2.08
C GLN A 178 -6.71 -13.85 0.69
N ALA A 179 -5.87 -13.63 -0.31
CA ALA A 179 -6.09 -14.08 -1.68
C ALA A 179 -5.79 -15.58 -1.77
#